data_1a47d848d8807d17cd36eb54d475a863
#
_entry.id   1a47d848d8807d17cd36eb54d475a863
#
_cell.length_a   1.000
_cell.length_b   1.000
_cell.length_c   1.000
_cell.angle_alpha   90.00
_cell.angle_beta   90.00
_cell.angle_gamma   90.00
#
_symmetry.space_group_name_H-M   'P 1'
#
loop_
_entity.id
_entity.type
_entity.pdbx_description
1 polymer ?
#
loop_
_entity_poly.entity_id
_entity_poly.type
_entity_poly.pdbx_seq_one_letter_code
_entity_poly.pdbx_strand_id
1 'polypeptide(L)'
;EIVSAMMEKYGGRTNLEMDFFGGEPLMNWDVVKQLVEYARSVEKERGKNFRFTLTTNGMLIDDDVIDFANREMSNVVLSLDGRKEIHDRLRVDYAGNGSYERIVPKFQKLVEARGNKNYYMRGTFTHANPDFTKDLFHMADLGFTELSMEPVVCAPEDPAALTAEDLEIVKDQYELLAKDMLRREKEGKPITFYHYMLDLTGGPCIYKRISGCGSGTEYMAVTPWGDLYPCHQFVGEEAYKLGDIWNGVANTALREEFRSCNAYARPECNDCWA
;
A
#
# COMPACT_ATOMS: atom_id res chain seq x y z
N GLU A 1 20.23 11.50 -5.88
CA GLU A 1 19.64 11.69 -7.22
C GLU A 1 18.11 11.54 -7.17
N ILE A 2 17.55 10.42 -6.64
CA ILE A 2 16.08 10.21 -6.56
C ILE A 2 15.36 11.39 -5.89
N VAL A 3 15.80 11.80 -4.70
CA VAL A 3 15.20 12.90 -3.94
C VAL A 3 15.32 14.21 -4.72
N SER A 4 16.48 14.47 -5.37
CA SER A 4 16.67 15.67 -6.20
C SER A 4 15.76 15.67 -7.42
N ALA A 5 15.63 14.54 -8.11
CA ALA A 5 14.73 14.38 -9.26
C ALA A 5 13.25 14.59 -8.87
N MET A 6 12.83 14.09 -7.71
CA MET A 6 11.49 14.34 -7.16
C MET A 6 11.25 15.84 -6.94
N MET A 7 12.20 16.54 -6.33
CA MET A 7 12.08 17.99 -6.07
C MET A 7 12.02 18.81 -7.35
N GLU A 8 12.82 18.47 -8.36
CA GLU A 8 12.82 19.18 -9.65
C GLU A 8 11.52 18.96 -10.41
N LYS A 9 11.10 17.69 -10.53
CA LYS A 9 9.90 17.35 -11.30
C LYS A 9 8.61 17.88 -10.68
N TYR A 10 8.52 17.87 -9.36
CA TYR A 10 7.35 18.32 -8.61
C TYR A 10 7.60 19.68 -7.92
N GLY A 11 8.41 20.52 -8.56
CA GLY A 11 8.90 21.79 -8.00
C GLY A 11 7.84 22.69 -7.36
N GLY A 12 6.61 22.70 -7.90
CA GLY A 12 5.49 23.47 -7.34
C GLY A 12 4.82 22.83 -6.13
N ARG A 13 5.08 21.55 -5.79
CA ARG A 13 4.46 20.86 -4.68
C ARG A 13 5.31 20.95 -3.42
N THR A 14 4.70 21.35 -2.31
CA THR A 14 5.38 21.39 -1.00
C THR A 14 5.48 19.99 -0.39
N ASN A 15 4.40 19.22 -0.42
CA ASN A 15 4.36 17.89 0.15
C ASN A 15 4.73 16.83 -0.89
N LEU A 16 5.71 16.00 -0.56
CA LEU A 16 6.16 14.87 -1.38
C LEU A 16 6.07 13.61 -0.53
N GLU A 17 5.57 12.54 -1.13
CA GLU A 17 5.47 11.23 -0.47
C GLU A 17 6.44 10.25 -1.11
N MET A 18 7.13 9.47 -0.28
CA MET A 18 8.04 8.42 -0.71
C MET A 18 7.71 7.14 0.05
N ASP A 19 7.29 6.13 -0.71
CA ASP A 19 7.00 4.80 -0.19
C ASP A 19 8.18 3.88 -0.44
N PHE A 20 8.74 3.33 0.62
CA PHE A 20 9.69 2.25 0.55
C PHE A 20 8.92 0.93 0.41
N PHE A 21 8.92 0.44 -0.80
CA PHE A 21 8.14 -0.71 -1.24
C PHE A 21 9.02 -1.62 -2.11
N GLY A 22 8.49 -2.70 -2.63
CA GLY A 22 9.19 -3.59 -3.56
C GLY A 22 9.27 -5.00 -3.02
N GLY A 23 10.37 -5.71 -3.20
CA GLY A 23 10.54 -7.06 -2.64
C GLY A 23 10.46 -7.02 -1.12
N GLU A 24 11.49 -6.49 -0.46
CA GLU A 24 11.50 -6.18 0.98
C GLU A 24 12.47 -5.02 1.25
N PRO A 25 12.00 -3.83 1.62
CA PRO A 25 12.86 -2.66 1.84
C PRO A 25 13.90 -2.86 2.95
N LEU A 26 13.58 -3.65 3.96
CA LEU A 26 14.50 -3.91 5.07
C LEU A 26 15.73 -4.70 4.67
N MET A 27 15.73 -5.35 3.50
CA MET A 27 16.94 -5.97 2.94
C MET A 27 17.98 -4.93 2.49
N ASN A 28 17.56 -3.69 2.28
CA ASN A 28 18.44 -2.58 1.90
C ASN A 28 18.26 -1.40 2.87
N TRP A 29 18.17 -1.72 4.17
CA TRP A 29 17.77 -0.77 5.22
C TRP A 29 18.71 0.44 5.32
N ASP A 30 20.00 0.25 5.11
CA ASP A 30 20.97 1.36 5.15
C ASP A 30 20.71 2.39 4.04
N VAL A 31 20.29 1.95 2.86
CA VAL A 31 19.90 2.87 1.76
C VAL A 31 18.62 3.60 2.10
N VAL A 32 17.64 2.92 2.70
CA VAL A 32 16.39 3.57 3.18
C VAL A 32 16.72 4.68 4.17
N LYS A 33 17.56 4.39 5.18
CA LYS A 33 18.00 5.40 6.16
C LYS A 33 18.71 6.58 5.49
N GLN A 34 19.64 6.33 4.58
CA GLN A 34 20.37 7.38 3.85
C GLN A 34 19.44 8.26 3.01
N LEU A 35 18.44 7.69 2.34
CA LEU A 35 17.46 8.43 1.56
C LEU A 35 16.62 9.36 2.45
N VAL A 36 16.15 8.85 3.58
CA VAL A 36 15.39 9.64 4.55
C VAL A 36 16.23 10.78 5.12
N GLU A 37 17.45 10.49 5.58
CA GLU A 37 18.37 11.49 6.14
C GLU A 37 18.70 12.58 5.11
N TYR A 38 18.99 12.21 3.87
CA TYR A 38 19.24 13.17 2.81
C TYR A 38 18.00 14.03 2.53
N ALA A 39 16.81 13.44 2.40
CA ALA A 39 15.58 14.20 2.19
C ALA A 39 15.33 15.20 3.32
N ARG A 40 15.48 14.78 4.59
CA ARG A 40 15.38 15.67 5.76
C ARG A 40 16.40 16.82 5.71
N SER A 41 17.62 16.55 5.27
CA SER A 41 18.68 17.57 5.21
C SER A 41 18.37 18.72 4.23
N VAL A 42 17.61 18.42 3.17
CA VAL A 42 17.30 19.41 2.12
C VAL A 42 15.91 20.03 2.21
N GLU A 43 15.01 19.49 3.05
CA GLU A 43 13.62 19.94 3.16
C GLU A 43 13.48 21.43 3.38
N LYS A 44 14.19 21.97 4.37
CA LYS A 44 14.09 23.39 4.76
C LYS A 44 14.59 24.33 3.66
N GLU A 45 15.73 24.01 3.08
CA GLU A 45 16.34 24.81 2.01
C GLU A 45 15.46 24.85 0.76
N ARG A 46 14.85 23.71 0.42
CA ARG A 46 14.03 23.54 -0.78
C ARG A 46 12.55 23.83 -0.57
N GLY A 47 12.13 24.19 0.64
CA GLY A 47 10.72 24.43 0.97
C GLY A 47 9.83 23.22 0.74
N LYS A 48 10.35 22.00 1.02
CA LYS A 48 9.67 20.73 0.86
C LYS A 48 9.33 20.12 2.22
N ASN A 49 8.35 19.21 2.21
CA ASN A 49 7.99 18.37 3.34
C ASN A 49 7.83 16.95 2.82
N PHE A 50 8.74 16.06 3.22
CA PHE A 50 8.68 14.65 2.84
C PHE A 50 7.90 13.85 3.87
N ARG A 51 7.01 13.00 3.37
CA ARG A 51 6.31 11.97 4.13
C ARG A 51 6.79 10.61 3.66
N PHE A 52 7.19 9.77 4.59
CA PHE A 52 7.72 8.45 4.28
C PHE A 52 6.75 7.37 4.73
N THR A 53 6.56 6.37 3.90
CA THR A 53 5.86 5.13 4.22
C THR A 53 6.83 3.96 4.06
N LEU A 54 6.78 3.01 4.98
CA LEU A 54 7.50 1.75 4.92
C LEU A 54 6.50 0.62 4.81
N THR A 55 6.59 -0.18 3.74
CA THR A 55 5.81 -1.43 3.59
C THR A 55 6.74 -2.62 3.73
N THR A 56 6.47 -3.49 4.71
CA THR A 56 7.36 -4.62 5.02
C THR A 56 6.62 -5.92 5.27
N ASN A 57 7.25 -7.04 4.94
CA ASN A 57 6.80 -8.39 5.29
C ASN A 57 7.11 -8.77 6.74
N GLY A 58 7.82 -7.93 7.49
CA GLY A 58 8.09 -8.09 8.91
C GLY A 58 9.24 -9.00 9.30
N MET A 59 9.78 -9.76 8.37
CA MET A 59 10.81 -10.78 8.70
C MET A 59 12.07 -10.18 9.32
N LEU A 60 12.45 -8.97 8.89
CA LEU A 60 13.68 -8.29 9.32
C LEU A 60 13.45 -7.16 10.33
N ILE A 61 12.22 -7.02 10.85
CA ILE A 61 11.96 -6.03 11.92
C ILE A 61 12.77 -6.41 13.16
N ASP A 62 13.51 -5.44 13.67
CA ASP A 62 14.26 -5.44 14.93
C ASP A 62 14.09 -4.09 15.65
N ASP A 63 14.84 -3.87 16.71
CA ASP A 63 14.72 -2.65 17.52
C ASP A 63 15.21 -1.40 16.77
N ASP A 64 16.25 -1.49 15.93
CA ASP A 64 16.70 -0.37 15.07
C ASP A 64 15.62 0.06 14.09
N VAL A 65 14.97 -0.92 13.44
CA VAL A 65 13.85 -0.66 12.52
C VAL A 65 12.69 0.00 13.25
N ILE A 66 12.31 -0.51 14.43
CA ILE A 66 11.22 0.05 15.23
C ILE A 66 11.50 1.50 15.62
N ASP A 67 12.69 1.77 16.14
CA ASP A 67 13.08 3.11 16.60
C ASP A 67 13.12 4.10 15.42
N PHE A 68 13.76 3.73 14.31
CA PHE A 68 13.85 4.57 13.14
C PHE A 68 12.47 4.81 12.50
N ALA A 69 11.68 3.76 12.29
CA ALA A 69 10.35 3.88 11.71
C ALA A 69 9.43 4.75 12.58
N ASN A 70 9.52 4.63 13.91
CA ASN A 70 8.73 5.46 14.80
C ASN A 70 9.19 6.92 14.86
N ARG A 71 10.44 7.21 14.52
CA ARG A 71 10.92 8.57 14.41
C ARG A 71 10.62 9.22 13.06
N GLU A 72 10.83 8.52 11.96
CA GLU A 72 10.86 9.10 10.62
C GLU A 72 9.65 8.76 9.74
N MET A 73 9.05 7.57 9.90
CA MET A 73 7.97 7.13 9.00
C MET A 73 6.63 7.70 9.43
N SER A 74 5.99 8.43 8.52
CA SER A 74 4.62 8.93 8.69
C SER A 74 3.62 7.79 8.77
N ASN A 75 3.86 6.72 8.04
CA ASN A 75 3.04 5.51 8.02
C ASN A 75 3.90 4.25 7.92
N VAL A 76 3.41 3.13 8.46
CA VAL A 76 4.01 1.80 8.28
C VAL A 76 2.92 0.82 7.86
N VAL A 77 3.15 0.11 6.78
CA VAL A 77 2.27 -0.92 6.25
C VAL A 77 2.87 -2.29 6.55
N LEU A 78 2.14 -3.10 7.29
CA LEU A 78 2.56 -4.41 7.78
C LEU A 78 1.81 -5.51 7.03
N SER A 79 2.52 -6.33 6.26
CA SER A 79 1.92 -7.32 5.37
C SER A 79 1.51 -8.58 6.13
N LEU A 80 0.20 -8.73 6.38
CA LEU A 80 -0.40 -9.89 7.02
C LEU A 80 -1.73 -10.24 6.35
N ASP A 81 -1.87 -11.46 5.84
CA ASP A 81 -3.07 -11.87 5.10
C ASP A 81 -4.16 -12.49 6.00
N GLY A 82 -4.01 -12.38 7.32
CA GLY A 82 -5.00 -12.84 8.30
C GLY A 82 -4.58 -14.10 9.06
N ARG A 83 -5.45 -15.12 9.05
CA ARG A 83 -5.21 -16.40 9.77
C ARG A 83 -3.92 -17.08 9.29
N LYS A 84 -3.29 -17.81 10.22
CA LYS A 84 -2.00 -18.47 9.96
C LYS A 84 -2.01 -19.32 8.68
N GLU A 85 -3.01 -20.17 8.53
CA GLU A 85 -3.15 -21.08 7.39
C GLU A 85 -3.35 -20.35 6.04
N ILE A 86 -3.94 -19.16 6.07
CA ILE A 86 -4.11 -18.32 4.88
C ILE A 86 -2.79 -17.63 4.57
N HIS A 87 -2.20 -16.99 5.58
CA HIS A 87 -0.94 -16.26 5.43
C HIS A 87 0.20 -17.19 4.98
N ASP A 88 0.40 -18.31 5.67
CA ASP A 88 1.49 -19.24 5.41
C ASP A 88 1.34 -20.03 4.09
N ARG A 89 0.19 -19.95 3.41
CA ARG A 89 0.01 -20.54 2.08
C ARG A 89 0.84 -19.84 1.01
N LEU A 90 0.95 -18.50 1.08
CA LEU A 90 1.60 -17.69 0.05
C LEU A 90 2.84 -16.96 0.57
N ARG A 91 2.94 -16.69 1.87
CA ARG A 91 4.06 -15.96 2.46
C ARG A 91 4.99 -16.91 3.20
N VAL A 92 5.79 -17.58 2.41
CA VAL A 92 6.81 -18.53 2.88
C VAL A 92 8.22 -17.95 2.76
N ASP A 93 9.14 -18.46 3.58
CA ASP A 93 10.57 -18.18 3.42
C ASP A 93 11.19 -19.03 2.29
N TYR A 94 12.47 -18.81 2.00
CA TYR A 94 13.19 -19.56 0.96
C TYR A 94 13.25 -21.09 1.19
N ALA A 95 12.99 -21.54 2.42
CA ALA A 95 12.92 -22.97 2.75
C ALA A 95 11.49 -23.52 2.67
N GLY A 96 10.51 -22.68 2.30
CA GLY A 96 9.10 -23.08 2.21
C GLY A 96 8.35 -23.06 3.54
N ASN A 97 8.95 -22.50 4.62
CA ASN A 97 8.28 -22.41 5.91
C ASN A 97 7.44 -21.13 5.97
N GLY A 98 6.24 -21.24 6.56
CA GLY A 98 5.38 -20.08 6.79
C GLY A 98 6.04 -19.02 7.67
N SER A 99 5.67 -17.76 7.45
CA SER A 99 6.27 -16.62 8.16
C SER A 99 5.44 -16.11 9.34
N TYR A 100 4.19 -16.53 9.47
CA TYR A 100 3.21 -16.01 10.44
C TYR A 100 3.74 -15.92 11.88
N GLU A 101 4.19 -17.06 12.44
CA GLU A 101 4.66 -17.15 13.83
C GLU A 101 5.87 -16.25 14.13
N ARG A 102 6.65 -15.94 13.08
CA ARG A 102 7.86 -15.11 13.19
C ARG A 102 7.56 -13.63 13.13
N ILE A 103 6.52 -13.24 12.37
CA ILE A 103 6.25 -11.82 12.10
C ILE A 103 5.21 -11.21 13.04
N VAL A 104 4.19 -11.97 13.48
CA VAL A 104 3.11 -11.44 14.33
C VAL A 104 3.64 -10.81 15.63
N PRO A 105 4.54 -11.44 16.40
CA PRO A 105 5.09 -10.81 17.60
C PRO A 105 5.87 -9.52 17.32
N LYS A 106 6.55 -9.46 16.16
CA LYS A 106 7.29 -8.26 15.73
C LYS A 106 6.35 -7.12 15.36
N PHE A 107 5.25 -7.44 14.66
CA PHE A 107 4.21 -6.47 14.32
C PHE A 107 3.55 -5.91 15.59
N GLN A 108 3.21 -6.76 16.55
CA GLN A 108 2.64 -6.33 17.82
C GLN A 108 3.60 -5.39 18.56
N LYS A 109 4.89 -5.74 18.66
CA LYS A 109 5.91 -4.88 19.28
C LYS A 109 6.06 -3.53 18.58
N LEU A 110 6.08 -3.52 17.23
CA LEU A 110 6.18 -2.29 16.45
C LEU A 110 4.96 -1.41 16.66
N VAL A 111 3.74 -1.97 16.57
CA VAL A 111 2.49 -1.23 16.73
C VAL A 111 2.36 -0.66 18.15
N GLU A 112 2.69 -1.44 19.18
CA GLU A 112 2.72 -0.96 20.56
C GLU A 112 3.67 0.24 20.71
N ALA A 113 4.89 0.13 20.17
CA ALA A 113 5.88 1.20 20.21
C ALA A 113 5.48 2.44 19.38
N ARG A 114 4.64 2.30 18.35
CA ARG A 114 4.11 3.42 17.56
C ARG A 114 3.09 4.26 18.32
N GLY A 115 2.37 3.68 19.28
CA GLY A 115 1.29 4.37 19.98
C GLY A 115 0.20 4.87 19.01
N ASN A 116 0.00 6.19 18.94
CA ASN A 116 -1.03 6.82 18.10
C ASN A 116 -0.56 7.17 16.68
N LYS A 117 0.62 6.71 16.25
CA LYS A 117 1.10 6.97 14.89
C LYS A 117 0.48 6.01 13.89
N ASN A 118 0.31 6.48 12.66
CA ASN A 118 -0.35 5.72 11.61
C ASN A 118 0.39 4.41 11.28
N TYR A 119 -0.38 3.35 11.13
CA TYR A 119 0.02 2.08 10.55
C TYR A 119 -1.18 1.43 9.87
N TYR A 120 -0.93 0.44 9.03
CA TYR A 120 -1.96 -0.45 8.49
C TYR A 120 -1.47 -1.88 8.48
N MET A 121 -2.31 -2.80 8.97
CA MET A 121 -2.20 -4.19 8.60
C MET A 121 -2.77 -4.33 7.19
N ARG A 122 -1.99 -4.82 6.25
CA ARG A 122 -2.45 -5.00 4.88
C ARG A 122 -2.35 -6.45 4.46
N GLY A 123 -3.51 -7.03 4.16
CA GLY A 123 -3.63 -8.37 3.61
C GLY A 123 -4.21 -8.38 2.21
N THR A 124 -4.18 -9.56 1.60
CA THR A 124 -4.79 -9.82 0.29
C THR A 124 -5.69 -11.04 0.41
N PHE A 125 -6.91 -10.95 -0.12
CA PHE A 125 -7.79 -12.10 -0.23
C PHE A 125 -7.90 -12.57 -1.70
N THR A 126 -8.11 -13.86 -1.87
CA THR A 126 -8.04 -14.57 -3.14
C THR A 126 -9.24 -15.50 -3.26
N HIS A 127 -9.36 -16.21 -4.39
CA HIS A 127 -10.31 -17.33 -4.54
C HIS A 127 -10.26 -18.33 -3.37
N ALA A 128 -9.10 -18.50 -2.75
CA ALA A 128 -8.93 -19.46 -1.64
C ALA A 128 -9.50 -18.98 -0.29
N ASN A 129 -9.77 -17.67 -0.13
CA ASN A 129 -10.33 -17.06 1.06
C ASN A 129 -11.27 -15.88 0.76
N PRO A 130 -12.32 -16.09 -0.05
CA PRO A 130 -13.29 -15.03 -0.35
C PRO A 130 -14.07 -14.59 0.92
N ASP A 131 -14.03 -15.41 1.99
CA ASP A 131 -14.55 -15.12 3.33
C ASP A 131 -13.59 -14.25 4.17
N PHE A 132 -13.01 -13.24 3.56
CA PHE A 132 -11.91 -12.42 4.07
C PHE A 132 -12.16 -11.76 5.43
N THR A 133 -13.42 -11.60 5.83
CA THR A 133 -13.74 -11.03 7.15
C THR A 133 -13.23 -11.90 8.30
N LYS A 134 -13.12 -13.20 8.12
CA LYS A 134 -12.52 -14.09 9.12
C LYS A 134 -11.06 -13.76 9.35
N ASP A 135 -10.34 -13.40 8.28
CA ASP A 135 -8.94 -12.99 8.33
C ASP A 135 -8.80 -11.63 8.97
N LEU A 136 -9.69 -10.69 8.63
CA LEU A 136 -9.73 -9.36 9.18
C LEU A 136 -10.07 -9.39 10.69
N PHE A 137 -11.06 -10.16 11.10
CA PHE A 137 -11.40 -10.30 12.52
C PHE A 137 -10.30 -10.98 13.31
N HIS A 138 -9.60 -11.94 12.70
CA HIS A 138 -8.40 -12.53 13.31
C HIS A 138 -7.32 -11.47 13.59
N MET A 139 -7.04 -10.59 12.63
CA MET A 139 -6.11 -9.46 12.86
C MET A 139 -6.60 -8.52 13.98
N ALA A 140 -7.91 -8.24 14.03
CA ALA A 140 -8.49 -7.45 15.11
C ALA A 140 -8.35 -8.11 16.49
N ASP A 141 -8.51 -9.43 16.55
CA ASP A 141 -8.36 -10.22 17.78
C ASP A 141 -6.89 -10.31 18.25
N LEU A 142 -5.92 -10.14 17.34
CA LEU A 142 -4.50 -9.97 17.68
C LEU A 142 -4.18 -8.57 18.25
N GLY A 143 -5.17 -7.66 18.29
CA GLY A 143 -5.02 -6.30 18.82
C GLY A 143 -4.73 -5.23 17.77
N PHE A 144 -4.75 -5.54 16.48
CA PHE A 144 -4.58 -4.55 15.42
C PHE A 144 -5.90 -3.85 15.13
N THR A 145 -5.88 -2.51 15.04
CA THR A 145 -7.09 -1.69 14.84
C THR A 145 -7.17 -1.02 13.47
N GLU A 146 -6.04 -0.85 12.79
CA GLU A 146 -5.97 -0.22 11.47
C GLU A 146 -5.78 -1.30 10.40
N LEU A 147 -6.84 -1.62 9.66
CA LEU A 147 -6.92 -2.83 8.83
C LEU A 147 -7.23 -2.49 7.37
N SER A 148 -6.59 -3.23 6.46
CA SER A 148 -6.84 -3.20 5.03
C SER A 148 -6.75 -4.62 4.47
N MET A 149 -7.73 -5.02 3.65
CA MET A 149 -7.73 -6.28 2.93
C MET A 149 -8.12 -6.00 1.48
N GLU A 150 -7.20 -6.26 0.55
CA GLU A 150 -7.40 -5.97 -0.86
C GLU A 150 -7.73 -7.25 -1.64
N PRO A 151 -8.60 -7.19 -2.65
CA PRO A 151 -8.75 -8.30 -3.58
C PRO A 151 -7.44 -8.51 -4.35
N VAL A 152 -7.11 -9.76 -4.62
CA VAL A 152 -5.97 -10.07 -5.49
C VAL A 152 -6.20 -9.51 -6.90
N VAL A 153 -5.14 -8.93 -7.47
CA VAL A 153 -5.12 -8.52 -8.88
C VAL A 153 -4.13 -9.42 -9.62
N CYS A 154 -4.64 -10.31 -10.43
CA CYS A 154 -3.86 -11.27 -11.24
C CYS A 154 -4.60 -11.59 -12.53
N ALA A 155 -3.97 -12.37 -13.42
CA ALA A 155 -4.61 -12.82 -14.65
C ALA A 155 -5.83 -13.72 -14.32
N PRO A 156 -6.88 -13.70 -15.14
CA PRO A 156 -8.10 -14.49 -14.90
C PRO A 156 -7.86 -16.00 -14.80
N GLU A 157 -6.78 -16.49 -15.42
CA GLU A 157 -6.38 -17.90 -15.44
C GLU A 157 -5.57 -18.31 -14.20
N ASP A 158 -5.17 -17.34 -13.38
CA ASP A 158 -4.44 -17.63 -12.15
C ASP A 158 -5.34 -18.32 -11.13
N PRO A 159 -4.90 -19.41 -10.49
CA PRO A 159 -5.69 -20.10 -9.46
C PRO A 159 -6.09 -19.24 -8.27
N ALA A 160 -5.44 -18.10 -8.05
CA ALA A 160 -5.78 -17.15 -7.01
C ALA A 160 -6.88 -16.16 -7.44
N ALA A 161 -7.19 -16.06 -8.75
CA ALA A 161 -8.13 -15.10 -9.30
C ALA A 161 -9.54 -15.29 -8.71
N LEU A 162 -10.17 -14.18 -8.33
CA LEU A 162 -11.56 -14.19 -7.86
C LEU A 162 -12.50 -14.50 -9.03
N THR A 163 -13.46 -15.38 -8.80
CA THR A 163 -14.50 -15.77 -9.75
C THR A 163 -15.78 -14.95 -9.54
N ALA A 164 -16.74 -15.09 -10.45
CA ALA A 164 -18.04 -14.47 -10.31
C ALA A 164 -18.81 -14.99 -9.08
N GLU A 165 -18.64 -16.28 -8.74
CA GLU A 165 -19.23 -16.90 -7.56
C GLU A 165 -18.61 -16.32 -6.26
N ASP A 166 -17.29 -16.07 -6.27
CA ASP A 166 -16.61 -15.45 -5.12
C ASP A 166 -17.13 -14.04 -4.85
N LEU A 167 -17.49 -13.27 -5.89
CA LEU A 167 -17.99 -11.92 -5.73
C LEU A 167 -19.31 -11.87 -4.94
N GLU A 168 -20.17 -12.87 -5.05
CA GLU A 168 -21.36 -12.93 -4.21
C GLU A 168 -21.01 -13.16 -2.74
N ILE A 169 -20.03 -14.02 -2.46
CA ILE A 169 -19.52 -14.22 -1.10
C ILE A 169 -18.92 -12.91 -0.59
N VAL A 170 -18.07 -12.25 -1.39
CA VAL A 170 -17.39 -11.01 -1.02
C VAL A 170 -18.38 -9.90 -0.67
N LYS A 171 -19.49 -9.76 -1.41
CA LYS A 171 -20.56 -8.79 -1.07
C LYS A 171 -21.12 -9.04 0.33
N ASP A 172 -21.46 -10.30 0.64
CA ASP A 172 -21.96 -10.66 1.96
C ASP A 172 -20.93 -10.38 3.07
N GLN A 173 -19.63 -10.56 2.77
CA GLN A 173 -18.56 -10.26 3.71
C GLN A 173 -18.47 -8.76 4.02
N TYR A 174 -18.61 -7.87 3.02
CA TYR A 174 -18.64 -6.43 3.28
C TYR A 174 -19.82 -6.04 4.19
N GLU A 175 -21.00 -6.61 3.97
CA GLU A 175 -22.13 -6.37 4.89
C GLU A 175 -21.89 -6.89 6.31
N LEU A 176 -21.31 -8.09 6.42
CA LEU A 176 -20.93 -8.68 7.70
C LEU A 176 -19.93 -7.78 8.44
N LEU A 177 -18.91 -7.29 7.72
CA LEU A 177 -17.91 -6.38 8.26
C LEU A 177 -18.53 -5.09 8.78
N ALA A 178 -19.42 -4.45 8.02
CA ALA A 178 -20.08 -3.23 8.44
C ALA A 178 -20.89 -3.43 9.75
N LYS A 179 -21.61 -4.55 9.84
CA LYS A 179 -22.38 -4.90 11.04
C LYS A 179 -21.47 -5.16 12.25
N ASP A 180 -20.34 -5.84 12.05
CA ASP A 180 -19.37 -6.11 13.12
C ASP A 180 -18.65 -4.84 13.58
N MET A 181 -18.27 -3.95 12.67
CA MET A 181 -17.67 -2.66 13.01
C MET A 181 -18.62 -1.83 13.91
N LEU A 182 -19.91 -1.76 13.56
CA LEU A 182 -20.93 -1.09 14.39
C LEU A 182 -21.10 -1.74 15.77
N ARG A 183 -20.99 -3.05 15.86
CA ARG A 183 -21.00 -3.78 17.12
C ARG A 183 -19.77 -3.44 17.97
N ARG A 184 -18.57 -3.54 17.38
CA ARG A 184 -17.30 -3.22 18.04
C ARG A 184 -17.26 -1.77 18.54
N GLU A 185 -17.78 -0.83 17.77
CA GLU A 185 -17.90 0.58 18.20
C GLU A 185 -18.73 0.71 19.49
N LYS A 186 -19.89 0.05 19.55
CA LYS A 186 -20.74 0.04 20.75
C LYS A 186 -20.08 -0.64 21.96
N GLU A 187 -19.20 -1.60 21.72
CA GLU A 187 -18.45 -2.31 22.74
C GLU A 187 -17.18 -1.56 23.19
N GLY A 188 -16.87 -0.40 22.59
CA GLY A 188 -15.67 0.38 22.87
C GLY A 188 -14.39 -0.26 22.35
N LYS A 189 -14.48 -1.09 21.31
CA LYS A 189 -13.35 -1.77 20.63
C LYS A 189 -13.39 -1.50 19.12
N PRO A 190 -13.38 -0.23 18.68
CA PRO A 190 -13.48 0.10 17.27
C PRO A 190 -12.29 -0.43 16.47
N ILE A 191 -12.53 -0.73 15.21
CA ILE A 191 -11.51 -0.97 14.20
C ILE A 191 -11.74 -0.04 13.01
N THR A 192 -10.68 0.35 12.35
CA THR A 192 -10.72 1.08 11.08
C THR A 192 -10.54 0.09 9.94
N PHE A 193 -11.39 0.17 8.93
CA PHE A 193 -11.20 -0.57 7.69
C PHE A 193 -11.02 0.39 6.53
N TYR A 194 -9.93 0.28 5.80
CA TYR A 194 -9.50 1.25 4.80
C TYR A 194 -10.59 1.56 3.76
N HIS A 195 -11.30 0.55 3.24
CA HIS A 195 -12.35 0.76 2.23
C HIS A 195 -13.58 1.53 2.76
N TYR A 196 -13.75 1.62 4.09
CA TYR A 196 -14.83 2.37 4.72
C TYR A 196 -14.43 3.76 5.21
N MET A 197 -13.18 4.17 4.96
CA MET A 197 -12.72 5.52 5.27
C MET A 197 -13.23 6.52 4.22
N LEU A 198 -14.53 6.81 4.28
CA LEU A 198 -15.19 7.75 3.39
C LEU A 198 -15.42 9.07 4.11
N ASP A 199 -14.97 10.19 3.52
CA ASP A 199 -15.34 11.52 3.98
C ASP A 199 -16.75 11.85 3.45
N LEU A 200 -17.74 11.68 4.34
CA LEU A 200 -19.14 11.99 4.02
C LEU A 200 -19.47 13.49 4.16
N THR A 201 -18.57 14.30 4.72
CA THR A 201 -18.80 15.73 4.94
C THR A 201 -18.37 16.60 3.76
N GLY A 202 -17.18 16.33 3.18
CA GLY A 202 -16.66 17.03 2.02
C GLY A 202 -16.73 16.22 0.71
N GLY A 203 -16.99 14.93 0.83
CA GLY A 203 -16.93 13.96 -0.26
C GLY A 203 -15.49 13.68 -0.69
N PRO A 204 -15.23 12.57 -1.36
CA PRO A 204 -13.91 12.27 -1.89
C PRO A 204 -13.51 13.28 -2.94
N CYS A 205 -12.21 13.55 -3.03
CA CYS A 205 -11.64 14.41 -4.06
C CYS A 205 -12.13 13.96 -5.44
N ILE A 206 -12.85 14.83 -6.14
CA ILE A 206 -13.44 14.56 -7.45
C ILE A 206 -12.36 14.11 -8.46
N TYR A 207 -11.15 14.65 -8.31
CA TYR A 207 -10.02 14.28 -9.16
C TYR A 207 -9.64 12.79 -8.97
N LYS A 208 -9.59 12.30 -7.73
CA LYS A 208 -9.32 10.88 -7.45
C LYS A 208 -10.43 9.93 -7.92
N ARG A 209 -11.67 10.39 -7.91
CA ARG A 209 -12.79 9.64 -8.49
C ARG A 209 -12.65 9.45 -9.99
N ILE A 210 -12.15 10.48 -10.67
CA ILE A 210 -12.02 10.49 -12.13
C ILE A 210 -10.77 9.73 -12.57
N SER A 211 -9.60 10.03 -11.98
CA SER A 211 -8.29 9.56 -12.43
C SER A 211 -7.72 8.37 -11.63
N GLY A 212 -8.38 7.92 -10.58
CA GLY A 212 -7.92 6.81 -9.75
C GLY A 212 -6.64 7.13 -8.97
N CYS A 213 -5.70 6.17 -8.92
CA CYS A 213 -4.47 6.27 -8.11
C CYS A 213 -3.40 7.23 -8.69
N GLY A 214 -3.56 7.73 -9.91
CA GLY A 214 -2.58 8.61 -10.55
C GLY A 214 -1.32 7.90 -11.05
N SER A 215 -1.36 6.57 -11.23
CA SER A 215 -0.26 5.78 -11.79
C SER A 215 0.28 6.40 -13.09
N GLY A 216 1.61 6.48 -13.22
CA GLY A 216 2.30 7.06 -14.38
C GLY A 216 2.25 8.59 -14.47
N THR A 217 1.44 9.26 -13.67
CA THR A 217 1.26 10.72 -13.70
C THR A 217 1.65 11.39 -12.39
N GLU A 218 0.97 11.05 -11.30
CA GLU A 218 1.21 11.58 -9.95
C GLU A 218 2.00 10.61 -9.08
N TYR A 219 1.86 9.32 -9.33
CA TYR A 219 2.58 8.23 -8.71
C TYR A 219 3.48 7.54 -9.74
N MET A 220 4.70 7.20 -9.36
CA MET A 220 5.65 6.44 -10.15
C MET A 220 6.48 5.54 -9.26
N ALA A 221 6.85 4.37 -9.77
CA ALA A 221 7.84 3.51 -9.15
C ALA A 221 9.25 3.85 -9.66
N VAL A 222 10.21 3.81 -8.74
CA VAL A 222 11.65 3.98 -9.04
C VAL A 222 12.35 2.69 -8.65
N THR A 223 13.07 2.08 -9.59
CA THR A 223 13.85 0.88 -9.32
C THR A 223 15.18 1.19 -8.60
N PRO A 224 15.85 0.22 -7.98
CA PRO A 224 17.16 0.43 -7.37
C PRO A 224 18.23 0.94 -8.33
N TRP A 225 18.09 0.71 -9.62
CA TRP A 225 19.00 1.20 -10.67
C TRP A 225 18.49 2.43 -11.40
N GLY A 226 17.44 3.07 -10.88
CA GLY A 226 16.99 4.39 -11.30
C GLY A 226 15.96 4.40 -12.42
N ASP A 227 15.47 3.27 -12.90
CA ASP A 227 14.42 3.24 -13.91
C ASP A 227 13.08 3.71 -13.34
N LEU A 228 12.27 4.37 -14.18
CA LEU A 228 10.94 4.87 -13.84
C LEU A 228 9.87 4.03 -14.51
N TYR A 229 8.88 3.60 -13.71
CA TYR A 229 7.69 2.88 -14.17
C TYR A 229 6.41 3.55 -13.66
N PRO A 230 5.24 3.33 -14.31
CA PRO A 230 3.97 3.92 -13.89
C PRO A 230 3.61 3.55 -12.45
N CYS A 231 3.83 2.29 -12.06
CA CYS A 231 3.67 1.82 -10.69
C CYS A 231 4.54 0.56 -10.47
N HIS A 232 4.62 0.09 -9.24
CA HIS A 232 5.43 -1.08 -8.87
C HIS A 232 5.02 -2.38 -9.59
N GLN A 233 3.75 -2.51 -10.01
CA GLN A 233 3.26 -3.68 -10.74
C GLN A 233 3.84 -3.81 -12.15
N PHE A 234 4.31 -2.70 -12.73
CA PHE A 234 4.91 -2.68 -14.06
C PHE A 234 6.43 -2.80 -14.05
N VAL A 235 7.05 -2.87 -12.87
CA VAL A 235 8.51 -2.96 -12.76
C VAL A 235 9.01 -4.25 -13.40
N GLY A 236 9.94 -4.10 -14.37
CA GLY A 236 10.49 -5.20 -15.15
C GLY A 236 9.82 -5.42 -16.50
N GLU A 237 8.67 -4.81 -16.74
CA GLU A 237 7.98 -4.86 -18.04
C GLU A 237 8.51 -3.71 -18.93
N GLU A 238 9.44 -4.02 -19.82
CA GLU A 238 10.14 -3.01 -20.64
C GLU A 238 9.19 -2.10 -21.44
N ALA A 239 8.04 -2.63 -21.87
CA ALA A 239 7.00 -1.86 -22.59
C ALA A 239 6.42 -0.71 -21.74
N TYR A 240 6.49 -0.82 -20.41
CA TYR A 240 5.96 0.17 -19.47
C TYR A 240 7.04 1.07 -18.87
N LYS A 241 8.29 0.99 -19.31
CA LYS A 241 9.34 1.88 -18.85
C LYS A 241 9.07 3.31 -19.28
N LEU A 242 8.97 4.22 -18.32
CA LEU A 242 8.73 5.64 -18.55
C LEU A 242 10.01 6.44 -18.83
N GLY A 243 11.15 5.98 -18.33
CA GLY A 243 12.43 6.68 -18.38
C GLY A 243 13.31 6.32 -17.20
N ASP A 244 14.09 7.29 -16.74
CA ASP A 244 15.01 7.13 -15.60
C ASP A 244 15.13 8.41 -14.76
N ILE A 245 15.77 8.31 -13.59
CA ILE A 245 15.90 9.45 -12.66
C ILE A 245 16.86 10.55 -13.17
N TRP A 246 17.74 10.26 -14.12
CA TRP A 246 18.71 11.21 -14.66
C TRP A 246 18.14 12.02 -15.82
N ASN A 247 17.38 11.37 -16.70
CA ASN A 247 16.78 11.97 -17.89
C ASN A 247 15.28 12.33 -17.68
N GLY A 248 14.69 11.83 -16.61
CA GLY A 248 13.27 12.00 -16.34
C GLY A 248 12.39 11.07 -17.19
N VAL A 249 11.13 11.50 -17.41
CA VAL A 249 10.18 10.73 -18.23
C VAL A 249 10.48 10.99 -19.71
N ALA A 250 11.03 9.98 -20.38
CA ALA A 250 11.32 10.00 -21.82
C ALA A 250 10.12 9.49 -22.64
N ASN A 251 9.39 8.47 -22.16
CA ASN A 251 8.22 7.92 -22.85
C ASN A 251 6.95 8.74 -22.52
N THR A 252 6.86 9.91 -23.14
CA THR A 252 5.72 10.83 -22.94
C THR A 252 4.41 10.29 -23.52
N ALA A 253 4.47 9.45 -24.56
CA ALA A 253 3.28 8.84 -25.16
C ALA A 253 2.62 7.86 -24.17
N LEU A 254 3.40 6.98 -23.55
CA LEU A 254 2.91 6.07 -22.52
C LEU A 254 2.35 6.84 -21.30
N ARG A 255 3.04 7.90 -20.87
CA ARG A 255 2.54 8.74 -19.79
C ARG A 255 1.19 9.38 -20.12
N GLU A 256 0.99 9.83 -21.36
CA GLU A 256 -0.28 10.42 -21.79
C GLU A 256 -1.39 9.36 -21.87
N GLU A 257 -1.05 8.13 -22.26
CA GLU A 257 -1.98 7.00 -22.18
C GLU A 257 -2.50 6.79 -20.76
N PHE A 258 -1.61 6.70 -19.77
CA PHE A 258 -1.99 6.59 -18.35
C PHE A 258 -2.82 7.79 -17.89
N ARG A 259 -2.48 9.00 -18.30
CA ARG A 259 -3.23 10.21 -17.98
C ARG A 259 -4.64 10.20 -18.55
N SER A 260 -4.80 9.63 -19.73
CA SER A 260 -6.08 9.52 -20.42
C SER A 260 -6.96 8.38 -19.88
N CYS A 261 -6.39 7.43 -19.12
CA CYS A 261 -7.13 6.37 -18.43
C CYS A 261 -7.91 6.95 -17.24
N ASN A 262 -9.10 7.45 -17.47
CA ASN A 262 -9.97 8.02 -16.43
C ASN A 262 -11.43 7.59 -16.65
N ALA A 263 -12.31 7.89 -15.70
CA ALA A 263 -13.71 7.47 -15.74
C ALA A 263 -14.44 7.96 -17.00
N TYR A 264 -14.13 9.14 -17.50
CA TYR A 264 -14.77 9.69 -18.72
C TYR A 264 -14.30 9.02 -20.02
N ALA A 265 -13.12 8.39 -20.01
CA ALA A 265 -12.60 7.66 -21.16
C ALA A 265 -13.24 6.28 -21.32
N ARG A 266 -14.03 5.82 -20.35
CA ARG A 266 -14.68 4.50 -20.35
C ARG A 266 -16.19 4.66 -20.49
N PRO A 267 -16.79 4.25 -21.61
CA PRO A 267 -18.23 4.38 -21.81
C PRO A 267 -19.06 3.76 -20.69
N GLU A 268 -18.62 2.61 -20.16
CA GLU A 268 -19.31 1.89 -19.10
C GLU A 268 -19.36 2.68 -17.78
N CYS A 269 -18.39 3.58 -17.56
CA CYS A 269 -18.35 4.42 -16.38
C CYS A 269 -19.25 5.65 -16.49
N ASN A 270 -19.55 6.12 -17.70
CA ASN A 270 -20.36 7.31 -17.91
C ASN A 270 -21.83 7.13 -17.47
N ASP A 271 -22.35 5.91 -17.58
CA ASP A 271 -23.72 5.57 -17.25
C ASP A 271 -23.80 4.85 -15.87
N CYS A 272 -22.67 4.72 -15.16
CA CYS A 272 -22.64 4.11 -13.84
C CYS A 272 -23.17 5.08 -12.80
N TRP A 273 -23.96 4.56 -11.86
CA TRP A 273 -24.50 5.36 -10.73
C TRP A 273 -23.47 5.71 -9.65
N ALA A 274 -22.31 5.02 -9.61
CA ALA A 274 -21.29 5.14 -8.57
C ALA A 274 -20.27 6.25 -8.84
#